data_d33e88e6158d3cffb4fb2c983a8efdba
#
_entry.id   d33e88e6158d3cffb4fb2c983a8efdba
#
_cell.length_a   1.000
_cell.length_b   1.000
_cell.length_c   1.000
_cell.angle_alpha   90.00
_cell.angle_beta   90.00
_cell.angle_gamma   90.00
#
_symmetry.space_group_name_H-M   'P 1'
#
loop_
_entity.id
_entity.type
_entity.pdbx_description
1 polymer ?
#
loop_
_entity_poly.entity_id
_entity_poly.type
_entity_poly.pdbx_seq_one_letter_code
_entity_poly.pdbx_strand_id
1 'polypeptide(L)'
;MFAAHVRGVTAKGSKSAVERVIEKCSLKDVDHRIIGRLSKGYQQRVGLAQAMVHDPDILILDEPTIGLDPIQIIEIRKLIQELAASHTIILSSHILPEITQLCQRVIIINEGEIAAVDSLHGLTASLRKSERLSLTVRKGGEEVGEKLKSLKQVLAVLPGEENQFMVECELNTNLQDELARLALENQWGLVEIKPISMTLEDVFLKLTIEEKDVKV
;
A
#
# COMPACT_ATOMS: atom_id res chain seq x y z
N MET A 1 -27.09 9.59 18.86
CA MET A 1 -28.16 10.62 18.73
C MET A 1 -27.59 12.03 18.60
N PHE A 2 -26.79 12.55 19.53
CA PHE A 2 -26.20 13.90 19.45
C PHE A 2 -25.48 14.17 18.12
N ALA A 3 -24.56 13.28 17.72
CA ALA A 3 -23.82 13.39 16.44
C ALA A 3 -24.75 13.45 15.22
N ALA A 4 -25.84 12.69 15.22
CA ALA A 4 -26.84 12.72 14.14
C ALA A 4 -27.50 14.09 14.02
N HIS A 5 -27.92 14.67 15.14
CA HIS A 5 -28.55 16.00 15.15
C HIS A 5 -27.59 17.11 14.71
N VAL A 6 -26.34 17.09 15.20
CA VAL A 6 -25.31 18.06 14.80
C VAL A 6 -25.02 18.00 13.30
N ARG A 7 -25.15 16.80 12.69
CA ARG A 7 -24.96 16.58 11.24
C ARG A 7 -26.24 16.77 10.42
N GLY A 8 -27.29 17.36 11.01
CA GLY A 8 -28.52 17.72 10.29
C GLY A 8 -29.53 16.60 10.08
N VAL A 9 -29.32 15.41 10.70
CA VAL A 9 -30.31 14.33 10.63
C VAL A 9 -31.54 14.72 11.43
N THR A 10 -32.72 14.64 10.82
CA THR A 10 -33.99 15.01 11.47
C THR A 10 -34.28 14.13 12.70
N ALA A 11 -35.03 14.68 13.66
CA ALA A 11 -35.38 13.95 14.88
C ALA A 11 -36.10 12.61 14.57
N LYS A 12 -36.94 12.56 13.54
CA LYS A 12 -37.65 11.35 13.12
C LYS A 12 -36.71 10.31 12.52
N GLY A 13 -35.66 10.73 11.79
CA GLY A 13 -34.70 9.85 11.13
C GLY A 13 -33.50 9.46 12.00
N SER A 14 -33.27 10.17 13.12
CA SER A 14 -32.04 10.02 13.89
C SER A 14 -31.88 8.64 14.53
N LYS A 15 -32.97 8.00 14.95
CA LYS A 15 -32.94 6.66 15.55
C LYS A 15 -32.51 5.62 14.51
N SER A 16 -33.16 5.58 13.35
CA SER A 16 -32.83 4.63 12.29
C SER A 16 -31.44 4.86 11.70
N ALA A 17 -30.99 6.12 11.57
CA ALA A 17 -29.64 6.46 11.14
C ALA A 17 -28.58 5.92 12.12
N VAL A 18 -28.80 6.06 13.42
CA VAL A 18 -27.90 5.56 14.46
C VAL A 18 -27.88 4.01 14.48
N GLU A 19 -29.06 3.37 14.41
CA GLU A 19 -29.13 1.90 14.34
C GLU A 19 -28.38 1.36 13.11
N ARG A 20 -28.53 1.97 11.96
CA ARG A 20 -27.81 1.61 10.72
C ARG A 20 -26.30 1.65 10.90
N VAL A 21 -25.74 2.72 11.48
CA VAL A 21 -24.27 2.82 11.62
C VAL A 21 -23.73 1.95 12.75
N ILE A 22 -24.50 1.71 13.80
CA ILE A 22 -24.15 0.72 14.85
C ILE A 22 -24.01 -0.68 14.24
N GLU A 23 -24.92 -1.04 13.35
CA GLU A 23 -24.86 -2.32 12.64
C GLU A 23 -23.68 -2.39 11.67
N LYS A 24 -23.54 -1.39 10.76
CA LYS A 24 -22.45 -1.32 9.79
C LYS A 24 -21.06 -1.36 10.45
N CYS A 25 -20.88 -0.67 11.58
CA CYS A 25 -19.60 -0.61 12.29
C CYS A 25 -19.42 -1.73 13.34
N SER A 26 -20.35 -2.71 13.42
CA SER A 26 -20.29 -3.82 14.37
C SER A 26 -20.15 -3.36 15.82
N LEU A 27 -21.02 -2.43 16.25
CA LEU A 27 -20.99 -1.81 17.57
C LEU A 27 -22.10 -2.31 18.51
N LYS A 28 -22.96 -3.23 18.07
CA LYS A 28 -24.13 -3.71 18.84
C LYS A 28 -23.78 -4.21 20.25
N ASP A 29 -22.66 -4.91 20.39
CA ASP A 29 -22.26 -5.51 21.67
C ASP A 29 -21.74 -4.49 22.69
N VAL A 30 -21.45 -3.26 22.25
CA VAL A 30 -20.83 -2.21 23.05
C VAL A 30 -21.59 -0.87 23.04
N ASP A 31 -22.74 -0.79 22.39
CA ASP A 31 -23.53 0.44 22.19
C ASP A 31 -24.00 1.09 23.51
N HIS A 32 -24.10 0.29 24.59
CA HIS A 32 -24.46 0.70 25.95
C HIS A 32 -23.24 1.14 26.79
N ARG A 33 -22.01 0.99 26.29
CA ARG A 33 -20.79 1.29 27.05
C ARG A 33 -20.33 2.74 26.81
N ILE A 34 -19.62 3.28 27.80
CA ILE A 34 -18.98 4.60 27.70
C ILE A 34 -17.79 4.49 26.73
N ILE A 35 -17.75 5.37 25.72
CA ILE A 35 -16.75 5.36 24.65
C ILE A 35 -15.31 5.33 25.20
N GLY A 36 -15.01 6.15 26.22
CA GLY A 36 -13.67 6.20 26.83
C GLY A 36 -13.23 4.90 27.55
N ARG A 37 -14.14 3.93 27.72
CA ARG A 37 -13.83 2.60 28.30
C ARG A 37 -13.74 1.48 27.25
N LEU A 38 -13.91 1.84 25.97
CA LEU A 38 -13.78 0.91 24.86
C LEU A 38 -12.30 0.74 24.48
N SER A 39 -11.97 -0.41 23.86
CA SER A 39 -10.67 -0.57 23.22
C SER A 39 -10.49 0.45 22.10
N LYS A 40 -9.25 0.72 21.72
CA LYS A 40 -8.92 1.71 20.67
C LYS A 40 -9.62 1.36 19.34
N GLY A 41 -9.70 0.08 18.97
CA GLY A 41 -10.43 -0.38 17.78
C GLY A 41 -11.91 -0.08 17.83
N TYR A 42 -12.56 -0.30 18.97
CA TYR A 42 -13.96 0.10 19.14
C TYR A 42 -14.16 1.61 19.11
N GLN A 43 -13.23 2.40 19.69
CA GLN A 43 -13.27 3.86 19.61
C GLN A 43 -13.15 4.33 18.15
N GLN A 44 -12.29 3.70 17.36
CA GLN A 44 -12.15 3.98 15.94
C GLN A 44 -13.43 3.67 15.15
N ARG A 45 -14.06 2.53 15.43
CA ARG A 45 -15.37 2.16 14.84
C ARG A 45 -16.48 3.16 15.22
N VAL A 46 -16.47 3.68 16.44
CA VAL A 46 -17.38 4.74 16.87
C VAL A 46 -17.13 6.04 16.10
N GLY A 47 -15.86 6.40 15.87
CA GLY A 47 -15.47 7.54 15.03
C GLY A 47 -16.02 7.42 13.61
N LEU A 48 -15.85 6.24 12.98
CA LEU A 48 -16.42 5.94 11.67
C LEU A 48 -17.95 6.02 11.67
N ALA A 49 -18.61 5.39 12.66
CA ALA A 49 -20.06 5.47 12.78
C ALA A 49 -20.57 6.91 12.93
N GLN A 50 -19.84 7.75 13.69
CA GLN A 50 -20.14 9.17 13.82
C GLN A 50 -20.00 9.93 12.49
N ALA A 51 -18.97 9.64 11.72
CA ALA A 51 -18.73 10.24 10.41
C ALA A 51 -19.82 9.86 9.39
N MET A 52 -20.37 8.64 9.50
CA MET A 52 -21.33 8.07 8.57
C MET A 52 -22.80 8.30 8.92
N VAL A 53 -23.12 8.80 10.10
CA VAL A 53 -24.49 8.82 10.61
C VAL A 53 -25.47 9.60 9.73
N HIS A 54 -24.97 10.61 9.00
CA HIS A 54 -25.74 11.45 8.06
C HIS A 54 -25.65 11.00 6.60
N ASP A 55 -25.03 9.83 6.34
CA ASP A 55 -24.89 9.20 5.03
C ASP A 55 -24.20 10.10 3.98
N PRO A 56 -22.97 10.56 4.23
CA PRO A 56 -22.28 11.50 3.35
C PRO A 56 -21.78 10.81 2.08
N ASP A 57 -21.74 11.50 0.95
CA ASP A 57 -21.15 10.99 -0.30
C ASP A 57 -19.62 10.79 -0.19
N ILE A 58 -18.96 11.61 0.65
CA ILE A 58 -17.50 11.60 0.82
C ILE A 58 -17.16 11.43 2.30
N LEU A 59 -16.28 10.47 2.60
CA LEU A 59 -15.70 10.22 3.91
C LEU A 59 -14.22 10.59 3.89
N ILE A 60 -13.78 11.41 4.83
CA ILE A 60 -12.36 11.73 5.02
C ILE A 60 -11.91 11.04 6.32
N LEU A 61 -10.93 10.17 6.21
CA LEU A 61 -10.39 9.36 7.29
C LEU A 61 -8.92 9.69 7.49
N ASP A 62 -8.60 10.25 8.64
CA ASP A 62 -7.22 10.59 8.99
C ASP A 62 -6.63 9.48 9.85
N GLU A 63 -5.58 8.81 9.33
CA GLU A 63 -4.86 7.72 9.98
C GLU A 63 -5.79 6.65 10.63
N PRO A 64 -6.72 6.02 9.87
CA PRO A 64 -7.79 5.21 10.45
C PRO A 64 -7.32 3.94 11.18
N THR A 65 -6.08 3.53 11.01
CA THR A 65 -5.50 2.30 11.57
C THR A 65 -4.47 2.56 12.66
N ILE A 66 -4.16 3.83 12.95
CA ILE A 66 -3.09 4.18 13.87
C ILE A 66 -3.31 3.61 15.28
N GLY A 67 -2.29 2.88 15.78
CA GLY A 67 -2.27 2.35 17.14
C GLY A 67 -3.28 1.22 17.40
N LEU A 68 -3.73 0.54 16.34
CA LEU A 68 -4.50 -0.68 16.40
C LEU A 68 -3.57 -1.91 16.37
N ASP A 69 -4.01 -3.01 16.95
CA ASP A 69 -3.32 -4.29 16.79
C ASP A 69 -3.60 -4.91 15.41
N PRO A 70 -2.80 -5.91 14.97
CA PRO A 70 -2.93 -6.49 13.62
C PRO A 70 -4.32 -7.03 13.28
N ILE A 71 -5.05 -7.59 14.27
CA ILE A 71 -6.40 -8.12 14.05
C ILE A 71 -7.37 -6.96 13.79
N GLN A 72 -7.30 -5.92 14.62
CA GLN A 72 -8.13 -4.72 14.48
C GLN A 72 -7.86 -3.98 13.18
N ILE A 73 -6.60 -3.94 12.72
CA ILE A 73 -6.24 -3.36 11.42
C ILE A 73 -6.97 -4.09 10.29
N ILE A 74 -6.96 -5.42 10.28
CA ILE A 74 -7.66 -6.23 9.26
C ILE A 74 -9.16 -5.92 9.27
N GLU A 75 -9.77 -5.83 10.45
CA GLU A 75 -11.19 -5.55 10.60
C GLU A 75 -11.59 -4.14 10.13
N ILE A 76 -10.78 -3.13 10.47
CA ILE A 76 -11.02 -1.74 10.02
C ILE A 76 -10.83 -1.61 8.52
N ARG A 77 -9.80 -2.27 7.93
CA ARG A 77 -9.61 -2.29 6.47
C ARG A 77 -10.81 -2.90 5.74
N LYS A 78 -11.29 -4.04 6.24
CA LYS A 78 -12.48 -4.67 5.68
C LYS A 78 -13.70 -3.73 5.73
N LEU A 79 -13.92 -3.06 6.86
CA LEU A 79 -14.98 -2.09 7.00
C LEU A 79 -14.83 -0.92 6.01
N ILE A 80 -13.62 -0.37 5.85
CA ILE A 80 -13.36 0.70 4.87
C ILE A 80 -13.64 0.24 3.44
N GLN A 81 -13.24 -0.98 3.07
CA GLN A 81 -13.52 -1.56 1.74
C GLN A 81 -15.03 -1.73 1.49
N GLU A 82 -15.78 -2.20 2.49
CA GLU A 82 -17.24 -2.32 2.41
C GLU A 82 -17.91 -0.96 2.23
N LEU A 83 -17.40 0.09 2.90
CA LEU A 83 -17.88 1.45 2.78
C LEU A 83 -17.55 2.07 1.42
N ALA A 84 -16.41 1.75 0.85
CA ALA A 84 -15.99 2.23 -0.46
C ALA A 84 -16.92 1.78 -1.62
N ALA A 85 -17.75 0.76 -1.39
CA ALA A 85 -18.75 0.34 -2.36
C ALA A 85 -19.89 1.36 -2.54
N SER A 86 -20.14 2.23 -1.55
CA SER A 86 -21.25 3.21 -1.54
C SER A 86 -20.82 4.64 -1.26
N HIS A 87 -19.58 4.88 -0.88
CA HIS A 87 -19.05 6.20 -0.55
C HIS A 87 -17.72 6.46 -1.25
N THR A 88 -17.40 7.68 -1.57
CA THR A 88 -16.03 8.09 -1.92
C THR A 88 -15.22 8.23 -0.63
N ILE A 89 -14.10 7.51 -0.53
CA ILE A 89 -13.25 7.57 0.66
C ILE A 89 -11.92 8.22 0.32
N ILE A 90 -11.56 9.25 1.09
CA ILE A 90 -10.23 9.85 1.11
C ILE A 90 -9.62 9.46 2.44
N LEU A 91 -8.48 8.80 2.43
CA LEU A 91 -7.77 8.44 3.65
C LEU A 91 -6.33 8.93 3.63
N SER A 92 -5.83 9.37 4.77
CA SER A 92 -4.41 9.58 5.00
C SER A 92 -3.82 8.36 5.68
N SER A 93 -2.59 8.00 5.35
CA SER A 93 -1.78 7.05 6.10
C SER A 93 -0.29 7.26 5.79
N HIS A 94 0.55 7.03 6.78
CA HIS A 94 2.00 6.95 6.63
C HIS A 94 2.48 5.50 6.44
N ILE A 95 1.57 4.53 6.45
CA ILE A 95 1.84 3.10 6.29
C ILE A 95 1.58 2.71 4.82
N LEU A 96 2.60 2.76 3.99
CA LEU A 96 2.50 2.54 2.53
C LEU A 96 1.88 1.18 2.14
N PRO A 97 2.17 0.05 2.82
CA PRO A 97 1.47 -1.21 2.58
C PRO A 97 -0.05 -1.15 2.76
N GLU A 98 -0.56 -0.27 3.62
CA GLU A 98 -2.01 -0.08 3.78
C GLU A 98 -2.63 0.64 2.60
N ILE A 99 -1.97 1.71 2.13
CA ILE A 99 -2.38 2.43 0.92
C ILE A 99 -2.49 1.48 -0.26
N THR A 100 -1.47 0.61 -0.43
CA THR A 100 -1.42 -0.40 -1.50
C THR A 100 -2.62 -1.36 -1.48
N GLN A 101 -3.14 -1.69 -0.30
CA GLN A 101 -4.25 -2.63 -0.15
C GLN A 101 -5.64 -1.98 -0.21
N LEU A 102 -5.75 -0.70 0.14
CA LEU A 102 -7.03 -0.01 0.28
C LEU A 102 -7.34 0.95 -0.88
N CYS A 103 -6.33 1.59 -1.46
CA CYS A 103 -6.52 2.70 -2.37
C CYS A 103 -6.39 2.28 -3.84
N GLN A 104 -7.28 2.79 -4.68
CA GLN A 104 -7.19 2.66 -6.14
C GLN A 104 -6.31 3.78 -6.74
N ARG A 105 -6.31 4.95 -6.11
CA ARG A 105 -5.52 6.13 -6.50
C ARG A 105 -4.79 6.66 -5.29
N VAL A 106 -3.59 7.19 -5.52
CA VAL A 106 -2.73 7.74 -4.49
C VAL A 106 -2.39 9.19 -4.86
N ILE A 107 -2.39 10.06 -3.88
CA ILE A 107 -1.89 11.43 -3.97
C ILE A 107 -0.65 11.49 -3.06
N ILE A 108 0.51 11.77 -3.64
CA ILE A 108 1.75 11.97 -2.89
C ILE A 108 1.95 13.47 -2.70
N ILE A 109 2.06 13.89 -1.45
CA ILE A 109 2.30 15.28 -1.06
C ILE A 109 3.72 15.38 -0.50
N ASN A 110 4.51 16.31 -1.02
CA ASN A 110 5.84 16.63 -0.55
C ASN A 110 5.98 18.14 -0.36
N GLU A 111 6.51 18.59 0.77
CA GLU A 111 6.72 20.01 1.12
C GLU A 111 5.48 20.92 0.90
N GLY A 112 4.27 20.34 1.07
CA GLY A 112 2.99 21.05 0.90
C GLY A 112 2.46 21.11 -0.54
N GLU A 113 3.19 20.55 -1.50
CA GLU A 113 2.79 20.46 -2.91
C GLU A 113 2.44 19.04 -3.31
N ILE A 114 1.61 18.89 -4.35
CA ILE A 114 1.27 17.57 -4.90
C ILE A 114 2.41 17.14 -5.83
N ALA A 115 3.19 16.16 -5.37
CA ALA A 115 4.28 15.58 -6.15
C ALA A 115 3.79 14.59 -7.22
N ALA A 116 2.73 13.82 -6.94
CA ALA A 116 2.15 12.89 -7.91
C ALA A 116 0.70 12.52 -7.57
N VAL A 117 -0.09 12.22 -8.62
CA VAL A 117 -1.47 11.71 -8.51
C VAL A 117 -1.70 10.66 -9.56
N ASP A 118 -1.81 9.39 -9.20
CA ASP A 118 -2.16 8.31 -10.12
C ASP A 118 -2.60 7.05 -9.36
N SER A 119 -2.96 6.01 -10.09
CA SER A 119 -3.04 4.65 -9.57
C SER A 119 -1.64 4.17 -9.17
N LEU A 120 -1.57 3.18 -8.28
CA LEU A 120 -0.30 2.53 -7.93
C LEU A 120 0.46 2.03 -9.16
N HIS A 121 -0.26 1.41 -10.10
CA HIS A 121 0.32 0.92 -11.34
C HIS A 121 0.85 2.07 -12.21
N GLY A 122 0.11 3.17 -12.34
CA GLY A 122 0.53 4.36 -13.08
C GLY A 122 1.79 4.98 -12.49
N LEU A 123 1.83 5.16 -11.15
CA LEU A 123 3.01 5.70 -10.45
C LEU A 123 4.26 4.83 -10.66
N THR A 124 4.12 3.51 -10.50
CA THR A 124 5.25 2.59 -10.70
C THR A 124 5.70 2.54 -12.15
N ALA A 125 4.78 2.56 -13.12
CA ALA A 125 5.09 2.55 -14.55
C ALA A 125 5.79 3.82 -15.01
N SER A 126 5.35 5.00 -14.54
CA SER A 126 5.93 6.29 -14.93
C SER A 126 7.37 6.51 -14.44
N LEU A 127 7.72 5.90 -13.29
CA LEU A 127 9.05 6.01 -12.69
C LEU A 127 9.98 4.83 -13.05
N ARG A 128 9.48 3.86 -13.80
CA ARG A 128 10.23 2.66 -14.17
C ARG A 128 11.16 2.97 -15.33
N LYS A 129 12.46 3.16 -15.02
CA LYS A 129 13.52 3.36 -16.05
C LYS A 129 14.21 2.05 -16.44
N SER A 130 14.08 1.01 -15.64
CA SER A 130 14.71 -0.31 -15.80
C SER A 130 13.82 -1.41 -15.23
N GLU A 131 14.08 -2.65 -15.58
CA GLU A 131 13.50 -3.83 -14.95
C GLU A 131 14.46 -4.41 -13.92
N ARG A 132 13.92 -4.99 -12.85
CA ARG A 132 14.70 -5.71 -11.85
C ARG A 132 14.21 -7.14 -11.74
N LEU A 133 15.16 -8.07 -11.78
CA LEU A 133 14.93 -9.49 -11.61
C LEU A 133 15.71 -9.99 -10.40
N SER A 134 15.09 -10.82 -9.58
CA SER A 134 15.78 -11.59 -8.56
C SER A 134 16.12 -12.95 -9.15
N LEU A 135 17.39 -13.30 -9.16
CA LEU A 135 17.89 -14.63 -9.49
C LEU A 135 18.42 -15.29 -8.22
N THR A 136 17.90 -16.47 -7.87
CA THR A 136 18.41 -17.28 -6.77
C THR A 136 18.94 -18.60 -7.33
N VAL A 137 20.16 -18.94 -6.96
CA VAL A 137 20.86 -20.17 -7.39
C VAL A 137 21.37 -20.96 -6.20
N ARG A 138 21.66 -22.25 -6.37
CA ARG A 138 22.21 -23.09 -5.29
C ARG A 138 23.71 -22.90 -5.10
N LYS A 139 24.43 -22.64 -6.19
CA LYS A 139 25.86 -22.40 -6.21
C LYS A 139 26.10 -20.97 -6.63
N GLY A 140 26.24 -20.07 -5.66
CA GLY A 140 26.53 -18.67 -5.89
C GLY A 140 28.03 -18.39 -5.82
N GLY A 141 28.37 -17.11 -5.85
CA GLY A 141 29.72 -16.60 -5.73
C GLY A 141 29.99 -15.44 -6.67
N GLU A 142 31.16 -14.85 -6.57
CA GLU A 142 31.58 -13.70 -7.40
C GLU A 142 31.52 -14.01 -8.89
N GLU A 143 31.87 -15.24 -9.28
CA GLU A 143 31.87 -15.69 -10.69
C GLU A 143 30.47 -15.60 -11.33
N VAL A 144 29.40 -15.88 -10.57
CA VAL A 144 28.02 -15.73 -11.05
C VAL A 144 27.72 -14.26 -11.31
N GLY A 145 28.07 -13.38 -10.38
CA GLY A 145 27.89 -11.93 -10.52
C GLY A 145 28.64 -11.37 -11.73
N GLU A 146 29.86 -11.78 -11.99
CA GLU A 146 30.65 -11.35 -13.15
C GLU A 146 30.04 -11.81 -14.46
N LYS A 147 29.61 -13.07 -14.55
CA LYS A 147 28.93 -13.57 -15.75
C LYS A 147 27.60 -12.85 -16.01
N LEU A 148 26.83 -12.55 -14.96
CA LEU A 148 25.60 -11.77 -15.08
C LEU A 148 25.87 -10.35 -15.60
N LYS A 149 26.92 -9.69 -15.12
CA LYS A 149 27.34 -8.34 -15.59
C LYS A 149 27.81 -8.35 -17.05
N SER A 150 28.27 -9.48 -17.56
CA SER A 150 28.72 -9.60 -18.96
C SER A 150 27.57 -9.63 -19.98
N LEU A 151 26.32 -9.83 -19.53
CA LEU A 151 25.16 -9.82 -20.40
C LEU A 151 24.85 -8.40 -20.88
N LYS A 152 24.64 -8.26 -22.19
CA LYS A 152 24.53 -6.95 -22.87
C LYS A 152 23.38 -6.08 -22.39
N GLN A 153 22.29 -6.71 -21.89
CA GLN A 153 21.08 -6.02 -21.43
C GLN A 153 21.09 -5.71 -19.93
N VAL A 154 22.13 -6.16 -19.21
CA VAL A 154 22.27 -5.96 -17.77
C VAL A 154 22.93 -4.62 -17.51
N LEU A 155 22.25 -3.77 -16.74
CA LEU A 155 22.73 -2.46 -16.34
C LEU A 155 23.52 -2.54 -15.03
N ALA A 156 23.05 -3.36 -14.08
CA ALA A 156 23.71 -3.55 -12.79
C ALA A 156 23.37 -4.93 -12.21
N VAL A 157 24.30 -5.46 -11.39
CA VAL A 157 24.08 -6.65 -10.59
C VAL A 157 24.47 -6.33 -9.16
N LEU A 158 23.50 -6.45 -8.25
CA LEU A 158 23.69 -6.25 -6.82
C LEU A 158 23.59 -7.60 -6.11
N PRO A 159 24.49 -7.90 -5.17
CA PRO A 159 24.36 -9.08 -4.35
C PRO A 159 23.15 -8.91 -3.41
N GLY A 160 22.34 -9.95 -3.28
CA GLY A 160 21.28 -10.05 -2.30
C GLY A 160 21.71 -10.88 -1.08
N GLU A 161 20.75 -11.62 -0.50
CA GLU A 161 21.04 -12.64 0.50
C GLU A 161 21.83 -13.79 -0.10
N GLU A 162 22.17 -14.79 0.70
CA GLU A 162 23.04 -15.92 0.29
C GLU A 162 22.58 -16.52 -1.06
N ASN A 163 23.48 -16.47 -2.07
CA ASN A 163 23.25 -16.95 -3.45
C ASN A 163 22.10 -16.28 -4.23
N GLN A 164 21.66 -15.11 -3.79
CA GLN A 164 20.67 -14.28 -4.48
C GLN A 164 21.38 -13.12 -5.19
N PHE A 165 20.94 -12.83 -6.41
CA PHE A 165 21.43 -11.71 -7.22
C PHE A 165 20.26 -10.87 -7.69
N MET A 166 20.34 -9.57 -7.46
CA MET A 166 19.41 -8.61 -8.03
C MET A 166 19.99 -8.08 -9.34
N VAL A 167 19.36 -8.39 -10.44
CA VAL A 167 19.79 -8.02 -11.79
C VAL A 167 18.91 -6.88 -12.29
N GLU A 168 19.49 -5.72 -12.52
CA GLU A 168 18.84 -4.59 -13.17
C GLU A 168 19.13 -4.61 -14.67
N CYS A 169 18.09 -4.52 -15.49
CA CYS A 169 18.19 -4.62 -16.93
C CYS A 169 17.33 -3.57 -17.66
N GLU A 170 17.58 -3.42 -18.95
CA GLU A 170 16.77 -2.55 -19.81
C GLU A 170 15.30 -3.02 -19.86
N LEU A 171 14.38 -2.09 -20.11
CA LEU A 171 12.96 -2.39 -20.24
C LEU A 171 12.66 -3.29 -21.43
N ASN A 172 11.66 -4.15 -21.27
CA ASN A 172 11.15 -5.03 -22.33
C ASN A 172 12.19 -6.01 -22.89
N THR A 173 13.17 -6.39 -22.09
CA THR A 173 14.11 -7.46 -22.41
C THR A 173 13.58 -8.77 -21.83
N ASN A 174 13.50 -9.84 -22.63
CA ASN A 174 13.17 -11.18 -22.12
C ASN A 174 14.37 -11.80 -21.39
N LEU A 175 15.01 -11.02 -20.48
CA LEU A 175 16.23 -11.44 -19.80
C LEU A 175 16.02 -12.68 -18.93
N GLN A 176 14.78 -12.94 -18.50
CA GLN A 176 14.45 -14.13 -17.69
C GLN A 176 14.86 -15.45 -18.38
N ASP A 177 14.59 -15.57 -19.69
CA ASP A 177 14.94 -16.78 -20.47
C ASP A 177 16.45 -16.92 -20.60
N GLU A 178 17.15 -15.80 -20.78
CA GLU A 178 18.60 -15.77 -20.89
C GLU A 178 19.28 -16.11 -19.55
N LEU A 179 18.79 -15.57 -18.44
CA LEU A 179 19.26 -15.91 -17.09
C LEU A 179 19.02 -17.38 -16.77
N ALA A 180 17.87 -17.94 -17.15
CA ALA A 180 17.56 -19.35 -16.94
C ALA A 180 18.52 -20.23 -17.73
N ARG A 181 18.77 -19.93 -19.00
CA ARG A 181 19.72 -20.65 -19.85
C ARG A 181 21.13 -20.59 -19.28
N LEU A 182 21.60 -19.40 -18.91
CA LEU A 182 22.93 -19.18 -18.33
C LEU A 182 23.11 -19.97 -17.05
N ALA A 183 22.11 -20.03 -16.18
CA ALA A 183 22.13 -20.79 -14.94
C ALA A 183 22.21 -22.30 -15.18
N LEU A 184 21.55 -22.82 -16.21
CA LEU A 184 21.58 -24.23 -16.60
C LEU A 184 22.94 -24.61 -17.23
N GLU A 185 23.43 -23.82 -18.18
CA GLU A 185 24.70 -24.05 -18.88
C GLU A 185 25.89 -24.10 -17.90
N ASN A 186 25.86 -23.20 -16.90
CA ASN A 186 26.92 -23.12 -15.89
C ASN A 186 26.66 -24.00 -14.66
N GLN A 187 25.59 -24.80 -14.65
CA GLN A 187 25.24 -25.72 -13.54
C GLN A 187 25.16 -25.02 -12.16
N TRP A 188 24.68 -23.76 -12.13
CA TRP A 188 24.51 -23.02 -10.89
C TRP A 188 23.40 -23.58 -10.00
N GLY A 189 22.51 -24.41 -10.57
CA GLY A 189 21.36 -24.95 -9.86
C GLY A 189 20.31 -23.86 -9.61
N LEU A 190 19.64 -23.44 -10.68
CA LEU A 190 18.56 -22.46 -10.63
C LEU A 190 17.50 -22.86 -9.60
N VAL A 191 17.18 -21.92 -8.69
CA VAL A 191 16.13 -22.07 -7.67
C VAL A 191 14.93 -21.21 -8.05
N GLU A 192 15.15 -19.92 -8.33
CA GLU A 192 14.08 -18.98 -8.63
C GLU A 192 14.56 -17.86 -9.56
N ILE A 193 13.69 -17.44 -10.48
CA ILE A 193 13.78 -16.15 -11.17
C ILE A 193 12.44 -15.48 -11.04
N LYS A 194 12.43 -14.27 -10.48
CA LYS A 194 11.19 -13.48 -10.36
C LYS A 194 11.43 -12.01 -10.66
N PRO A 195 10.47 -11.32 -11.31
CA PRO A 195 10.50 -9.89 -11.44
C PRO A 195 10.31 -9.23 -10.07
N ILE A 196 11.11 -8.21 -9.78
CA ILE A 196 10.94 -7.35 -8.62
C ILE A 196 10.17 -6.12 -9.09
N SER A 197 8.94 -6.00 -8.65
CA SER A 197 8.13 -4.81 -8.91
C SER A 197 8.57 -3.67 -8.00
N MET A 198 8.59 -2.46 -8.55
CA MET A 198 8.78 -1.25 -7.76
C MET A 198 7.63 -1.12 -6.76
N THR A 199 7.95 -0.90 -5.50
CA THR A 199 6.98 -0.71 -4.43
C THR A 199 6.54 0.76 -4.34
N LEU A 200 5.47 1.05 -3.59
CA LEU A 200 5.06 2.42 -3.31
C LEU A 200 6.12 3.17 -2.46
N GLU A 201 6.85 2.44 -1.63
CA GLU A 201 8.00 2.95 -0.88
C GLU A 201 9.10 3.47 -1.82
N ASP A 202 9.45 2.70 -2.85
CA ASP A 202 10.43 3.11 -3.86
C ASP A 202 9.97 4.36 -4.62
N VAL A 203 8.69 4.40 -4.98
CA VAL A 203 8.06 5.57 -5.62
C VAL A 203 8.15 6.79 -4.73
N PHE A 204 7.76 6.65 -3.46
CA PHE A 204 7.79 7.73 -2.48
C PHE A 204 9.21 8.27 -2.28
N LEU A 205 10.19 7.39 -2.09
CA LEU A 205 11.59 7.77 -1.93
C LEU A 205 12.11 8.53 -3.15
N LYS A 206 11.82 8.05 -4.37
CA LYS A 206 12.23 8.73 -5.59
C LYS A 206 11.65 10.13 -5.72
N LEU A 207 10.36 10.30 -5.45
CA LEU A 207 9.68 11.59 -5.57
C LEU A 207 10.06 12.59 -4.48
N THR A 208 10.50 12.10 -3.30
CA THR A 208 10.83 12.98 -2.16
C THR A 208 12.33 13.29 -2.04
N ILE A 209 13.22 12.44 -2.56
CA ILE A 209 14.67 12.60 -2.47
C ILE A 209 15.25 13.25 -3.74
N GLU A 210 14.84 12.80 -4.94
CA GLU A 210 15.38 13.32 -6.20
C GLU A 210 15.07 14.82 -6.42
N GLU A 211 14.00 15.37 -5.82
CA GLU A 211 13.74 16.82 -5.87
C GLU A 211 14.73 17.65 -5.05
N LYS A 212 15.42 17.07 -4.07
CA LYS A 212 16.43 17.80 -3.27
C LYS A 212 17.76 17.99 -4.00
N ASP A 213 18.11 17.06 -4.90
CA ASP A 213 19.37 17.12 -5.66
C ASP A 213 19.28 18.05 -6.88
N VAL A 214 18.10 18.49 -7.29
CA VAL A 214 17.89 19.40 -8.44
C VAL A 214 17.83 20.88 -8.02
N LYS A 215 17.74 21.18 -6.73
CA LYS A 215 17.68 22.56 -6.20
C LYS A 215 19.02 23.08 -5.60
N VAL A 216 20.17 22.52 -5.98
CA VAL A 216 21.50 23.04 -5.62
C VAL A 216 22.16 23.71 -6.82
#